data_258b74f512aef03912e855a8da3b600a
#
_entry.id   258b74f512aef03912e855a8da3b600a
#
_cell.length_a   1.000
_cell.length_b   1.000
_cell.length_c   1.000
_cell.angle_alpha   90.00
_cell.angle_beta   90.00
_cell.angle_gamma   90.00
#
_symmetry.space_group_name_H-M   'P 1'
#
loop_
_entity.id
_entity.type
_entity.pdbx_description
1 polymer ?
#
loop_
_entity_poly.entity_id
_entity_poly.type
_entity_poly.pdbx_seq_one_letter_code
_entity_poly.pdbx_strand_id
1 'polypeptide(L)'
;MRFVIEQRHLTDDAGKPIGNPHQASFHTFDAEDADTAVRLFIRKDGGELLGDVLRFPGFQAVATVRKTSGVYTLQVSPTSTPRLAP
;
A
#
# COMPACT_ATOMS: atom_id res chain seq x y z
N MET A 1 -11.25 7.87 -8.75
CA MET A 1 -10.14 8.59 -8.07
C MET A 1 -8.87 7.80 -8.22
N ARG A 2 -7.76 8.48 -8.39
CA ARG A 2 -6.49 7.80 -8.55
C ARG A 2 -5.73 7.78 -7.23
N PHE A 3 -5.20 6.63 -6.89
CA PHE A 3 -4.43 6.45 -5.65
C PHE A 3 -3.01 6.04 -5.97
N VAL A 4 -2.07 6.44 -5.11
CA VAL A 4 -0.72 5.92 -5.14
C VAL A 4 -0.57 5.00 -3.94
N ILE A 5 0.05 3.86 -4.18
CA ILE A 5 0.33 2.88 -3.13
C ILE A 5 1.84 2.80 -2.99
N GLU A 6 2.31 3.12 -1.80
CA GLU A 6 3.72 2.99 -1.46
C GLU A 6 3.88 1.67 -0.73
N GLN A 7 4.65 0.76 -1.30
CA GLN A 7 4.89 -0.54 -0.70
C GLN A 7 6.30 -0.58 -0.11
N ARG A 8 6.39 -0.95 1.17
CA ARG A 8 7.68 -1.11 1.83
C ARG A 8 7.80 -2.53 2.35
N HIS A 9 8.97 -3.11 2.15
CA HIS A 9 9.27 -4.46 2.63
C HIS A 9 9.73 -4.34 4.08
N LEU A 10 9.00 -4.96 4.99
CA LEU A 10 9.29 -4.87 6.42
C LEU A 10 10.15 -6.03 6.91
N THR A 11 9.76 -7.24 6.58
CA THR A 11 10.48 -8.42 7.03
C THR A 11 10.67 -9.38 5.88
N ASP A 12 11.66 -10.25 5.99
CA ASP A 12 11.85 -11.31 5.01
C ASP A 12 10.92 -12.48 5.33
N ASP A 13 11.05 -13.56 4.59
CA ASP A 13 10.17 -14.73 4.75
C ASP A 13 10.42 -15.48 6.06
N ALA A 14 11.50 -15.21 6.73
CA ALA A 14 11.78 -15.78 8.04
C ALA A 14 11.36 -14.87 9.18
N GLY A 15 10.77 -13.72 8.85
CA GLY A 15 10.32 -12.78 9.87
C GLY A 15 11.39 -11.83 10.37
N LYS A 16 12.54 -11.79 9.73
CA LYS A 16 13.60 -10.88 10.16
C LYS A 16 13.43 -9.53 9.50
N PRO A 17 13.71 -8.45 10.21
CA PRO A 17 13.60 -7.12 9.62
C PRO A 17 14.51 -6.95 8.42
N ILE A 18 14.02 -6.22 7.44
CA ILE A 18 14.80 -5.91 6.24
C ILE A 18 15.78 -4.79 6.58
N GLY A 19 17.02 -4.96 6.15
CA GLY A 19 18.06 -4.01 6.51
C GLY A 19 18.02 -2.69 5.76
N ASN A 20 17.21 -2.56 4.72
CA ASN A 20 17.15 -1.33 3.96
C ASN A 20 15.72 -0.79 3.95
N PRO A 21 15.33 -0.08 5.01
CA PRO A 21 13.96 0.41 5.13
C PRO A 21 13.64 1.55 4.17
N HIS A 22 14.62 2.04 3.44
CA HIS A 22 14.38 3.15 2.52
C HIS A 22 13.87 2.70 1.16
N GLN A 23 13.95 1.42 0.87
CA GLN A 23 13.48 0.94 -0.39
C GLN A 23 11.97 0.84 -0.37
N ALA A 24 11.35 1.50 -1.33
CA ALA A 24 9.92 1.45 -1.48
C ALA A 24 9.59 1.42 -2.96
N SER A 25 8.50 0.78 -3.29
CA SER A 25 7.98 0.83 -4.66
C SER A 25 6.68 1.59 -4.65
N PHE A 26 6.37 2.22 -5.76
CA PHE A 26 5.19 3.05 -5.88
C PHE A 26 4.35 2.57 -7.06
N HIS A 27 3.05 2.48 -6.82
CA HIS A 27 2.11 1.99 -7.84
C HIS A 27 0.88 2.89 -7.84
N THR A 28 0.24 3.02 -8.98
CA THR A 28 -0.98 3.83 -9.06
C THR A 28 -2.15 2.98 -9.52
N PHE A 29 -3.31 3.24 -8.95
CA PHE A 29 -4.53 2.54 -9.29
C PHE A 29 -5.71 3.49 -9.26
N ASP A 30 -6.64 3.30 -10.18
CA ASP A 30 -7.90 4.02 -10.15
C ASP A 30 -8.90 3.17 -9.39
N ALA A 31 -9.57 3.75 -8.43
CA ALA A 31 -10.53 3.05 -7.59
C ALA A 31 -11.49 4.05 -6.97
N GLU A 32 -12.56 3.55 -6.40
CA GLU A 32 -13.54 4.41 -5.74
C GLU A 32 -13.02 4.91 -4.41
N ASP A 33 -12.28 4.07 -3.72
CA ASP A 33 -11.72 4.41 -2.42
C ASP A 33 -10.42 3.68 -2.20
N ALA A 34 -9.74 4.00 -1.10
CA ALA A 34 -8.44 3.43 -0.81
C ALA A 34 -8.52 1.93 -0.55
N ASP A 35 -9.58 1.47 0.07
CA ASP A 35 -9.76 0.05 0.35
C ASP A 35 -9.82 -0.75 -0.95
N THR A 36 -10.55 -0.25 -1.93
CA THR A 36 -10.62 -0.88 -3.24
C THR A 36 -9.26 -0.88 -3.93
N ALA A 37 -8.52 0.22 -3.80
CA ALA A 37 -7.18 0.30 -4.39
C ALA A 37 -6.26 -0.77 -3.79
N VAL A 38 -6.33 -0.99 -2.47
CA VAL A 38 -5.55 -2.03 -1.82
C VAL A 38 -5.90 -3.40 -2.40
N ARG A 39 -7.18 -3.68 -2.55
CA ARG A 39 -7.63 -4.98 -3.05
C ARG A 39 -7.19 -5.22 -4.49
N LEU A 40 -7.25 -4.19 -5.32
CA LEU A 40 -6.78 -4.28 -6.69
C LEU A 40 -5.28 -4.53 -6.75
N PHE A 41 -4.53 -3.85 -5.89
CA PHE A 41 -3.09 -4.04 -5.84
C PHE A 41 -2.74 -5.47 -5.44
N ILE A 42 -3.40 -5.99 -4.41
CA ILE A 42 -3.15 -7.35 -3.94
C ILE A 42 -3.49 -8.35 -5.04
N ARG A 43 -4.58 -8.13 -5.75
CA ARG A 43 -4.98 -9.03 -6.83
C ARG A 43 -3.92 -9.06 -7.93
N LYS A 44 -3.35 -7.91 -8.25
CA LYS A 44 -2.38 -7.82 -9.31
C LYS A 44 -1.00 -8.30 -8.88
N ASP A 45 -0.58 -7.92 -7.70
CA ASP A 45 0.78 -8.16 -7.24
C ASP A 45 0.93 -9.45 -6.46
N GLY A 46 -0.17 -9.99 -6.00
CA GLY A 46 -0.15 -11.20 -5.19
C GLY A 46 -0.03 -10.85 -3.72
N GLY A 47 -0.22 -11.83 -2.89
CA GLY A 47 -0.09 -11.65 -1.47
C GLY A 47 -1.39 -11.89 -0.74
N GLU A 48 -1.30 -11.79 0.57
CA GLU A 48 -2.42 -12.04 1.46
C GLU A 48 -2.53 -10.88 2.42
N LEU A 49 -3.71 -10.30 2.53
CA LEU A 49 -3.94 -9.22 3.48
C LEU A 49 -3.91 -9.77 4.90
N LEU A 50 -3.11 -9.14 5.75
CA LEU A 50 -3.03 -9.51 7.15
C LEU A 50 -3.83 -8.50 7.96
N GLY A 51 -4.90 -8.96 8.59
CA GLY A 51 -5.75 -8.08 9.36
C GLY A 51 -6.60 -7.20 8.47
N ASP A 52 -7.02 -6.08 9.01
CA ASP A 52 -7.91 -5.17 8.32
C ASP A 52 -7.16 -4.03 7.66
N VAL A 53 -7.77 -3.46 6.66
CA VAL A 53 -7.28 -2.20 6.09
C VAL A 53 -7.64 -1.09 7.07
N LEU A 54 -6.65 -0.33 7.50
CA LEU A 54 -6.86 0.79 8.41
C LEU A 54 -7.09 2.04 7.59
N ARG A 55 -8.20 2.70 7.84
CA ARG A 55 -8.59 3.88 7.06
C ARG A 55 -8.35 5.15 7.85
N PHE A 56 -7.94 6.18 7.15
CA PHE A 56 -7.65 7.48 7.74
C PHE A 56 -8.34 8.58 6.95
N PRO A 57 -8.51 9.75 7.52
CA PRO A 57 -9.12 10.87 6.80
C PRO A 57 -8.36 11.20 5.53
N GLY A 58 -9.05 11.78 4.56
CA GLY A 58 -8.41 12.16 3.30
C GLY A 58 -8.27 11.02 2.33
N PHE A 59 -9.09 9.99 2.45
CA PHE A 59 -9.05 8.83 1.55
C PHE A 59 -7.71 8.10 1.64
N GLN A 60 -7.15 8.06 2.84
CA GLN A 60 -5.90 7.36 3.06
C GLN A 60 -6.14 6.03 3.74
N ALA A 61 -5.23 5.09 3.55
CA ALA A 61 -5.33 3.79 4.20
C ALA A 61 -3.95 3.15 4.35
N VAL A 62 -3.87 2.23 5.29
CA VAL A 62 -2.66 1.44 5.49
C VAL A 62 -3.07 -0.02 5.58
N ALA A 63 -2.32 -0.87 4.94
CA ALA A 63 -2.58 -2.31 4.98
C ALA A 63 -1.26 -3.05 5.14
N THR A 64 -1.35 -4.26 5.67
CA THR A 64 -0.19 -5.14 5.81
C THR A 64 -0.45 -6.37 4.95
N VAL A 65 0.54 -6.76 4.18
CA VAL A 65 0.40 -7.86 3.23
C VAL A 65 1.55 -8.83 3.41
N ARG A 66 1.24 -10.11 3.35
CA ARG A 66 2.27 -11.15 3.36
C ARG A 66 2.41 -11.74 1.97
N LYS A 67 3.64 -11.84 1.51
CA LYS A 67 3.97 -12.50 0.26
C LYS A 67 5.00 -13.58 0.55
N THR A 68 5.38 -14.33 -0.47
CA THR A 68 6.39 -15.37 -0.29
C THR A 68 7.73 -14.80 0.17
N SER A 69 8.02 -13.56 -0.18
CA SER A 69 9.28 -12.92 0.19
C SER A 69 9.24 -12.22 1.54
N GLY A 70 8.11 -12.21 2.20
CA GLY A 70 8.00 -11.60 3.53
C GLY A 70 6.78 -10.73 3.70
N VAL A 71 6.86 -9.81 4.66
CA VAL A 71 5.76 -8.94 5.02
C VAL A 71 6.02 -7.54 4.53
N TYR A 72 4.99 -6.91 3.99
CA TYR A 72 5.07 -5.56 3.41
C TYR A 72 3.98 -4.69 4.00
N THR A 73 4.23 -3.38 4.07
CA THR A 73 3.15 -2.44 4.34
C THR A 73 2.81 -1.71 3.07
N LEU A 74 1.52 -1.40 2.93
CA LEU A 74 1.01 -0.59 1.84
C LEU A 74 0.46 0.68 2.45
N GLN A 75 0.95 1.81 1.99
CA GLN A 75 0.43 3.11 2.40
C GLN A 75 -0.23 3.73 1.19
N VAL A 76 -1.52 3.99 1.30
CA VAL A 76 -2.34 4.40 0.16
C VAL A 76 -2.82 5.82 0.37
N SER A 77 -2.68 6.66 -0.64
CA SER A 77 -3.18 8.02 -0.58
C SER A 77 -3.59 8.47 -1.97
N PRO A 78 -4.47 9.49 -2.07
CA PRO A 78 -4.81 10.04 -3.39
C PRO A 78 -3.57 10.62 -4.05
N THR A 79 -3.48 10.49 -5.36
CA THR A 79 -2.28 10.93 -6.03
C THR A 79 -2.15 12.42 -6.04
N SER A 80 -3.19 13.15 -6.06
CA SER A 80 -2.99 14.50 -6.08
C SER A 80 -4.08 15.19 -5.67
N THR A 81 -3.84 16.05 -4.96
CA THR A 81 -4.60 16.94 -4.74
C THR A 81 -4.38 17.99 -5.61
N PRO A 82 -5.17 18.30 -6.24
CA PRO A 82 -5.06 19.36 -7.11
C PRO A 82 -4.92 20.63 -6.42
N ARG A 83 -4.40 21.10 -6.50
CA ARG A 83 -4.30 22.03 -5.98
C ARG A 83 -4.54 23.02 -6.46
N LEU A 84 -4.81 23.40 -6.33
CA LEU A 84 -5.03 24.14 -6.69
C LEU A 84 -4.67 25.14 -6.73
N ALA A 85 -4.50 25.46 -6.87
CA ALA A 85 -4.15 26.22 -6.98
C ALA A 85 -4.17 26.93 -7.17
N PRO A 86 -4.23 27.58 -7.21
CA PRO A 86 -4.30 28.48 -7.19
C PRO A 86 -4.40 29.10 -7.56
#